data_34954646c59d663b676002353278cd2e
#
_entry.id   34954646c59d663b676002353278cd2e
#
_cell.length_a   1.000
_cell.length_b   1.000
_cell.length_c   1.000
_cell.angle_alpha   90.00
_cell.angle_beta   90.00
_cell.angle_gamma   90.00
#
_symmetry.space_group_name_H-M   'P 1'
#
loop_
_entity.id
_entity.type
_entity.pdbx_description
1 polymer ?
#
loop_
_entity_poly.entity_id
_entity_poly.type
_entity_poly.pdbx_seq_one_letter_code
_entity_poly.pdbx_strand_id
1 'polypeptide(L)'
;MNKETNSLKIVKLIVKKIKISDLVRLGIVEERPKGPIRFHPNALISEIALEFKKKNIGSVPIVDREDNLLGVLSVRDIVIKLVAEGRDSDLVEAKEIMRTENLAQAYEHHSIDYAIEQIKEKGVRNITILSRDKKVINFLSLRDFLVVGQKLNKNLKNKQIQIVRLQLLIPITLIATSIFVYLFDLFDAKYSYIILSFALLTMGIAAVLTAKKDLDYDSELSD
;
A
#
# COMPACT_ATOMS: atom_id res chain seq x y z
N MET A 1 -16.41 18.19 -4.74
CA MET A 1 -14.96 18.12 -5.00
C MET A 1 -14.08 17.82 -3.78
N ASN A 2 -14.61 17.87 -2.52
CA ASN A 2 -13.80 17.72 -1.29
C ASN A 2 -13.61 16.29 -0.72
N LYS A 3 -14.41 15.29 -1.10
CA LYS A 3 -14.29 13.92 -0.51
C LYS A 3 -13.11 13.10 -1.02
N GLU A 4 -12.67 13.28 -2.26
CA GLU A 4 -11.49 12.60 -2.81
C GLU A 4 -10.18 13.13 -2.22
N THR A 5 -10.14 14.43 -1.91
CA THR A 5 -8.95 15.09 -1.35
C THR A 5 -8.66 14.60 0.07
N ASN A 6 -9.68 14.38 0.89
CA ASN A 6 -9.52 13.88 2.27
C ASN A 6 -9.10 12.41 2.32
N SER A 7 -9.66 11.56 1.48
CA SER A 7 -9.22 10.15 1.39
C SER A 7 -7.74 10.03 1.00
N LEU A 8 -7.27 10.90 0.10
CA LEU A 8 -5.87 10.94 -0.33
C LEU A 8 -4.93 11.43 0.78
N LYS A 9 -5.35 12.42 1.59
CA LYS A 9 -4.58 12.89 2.74
C LYS A 9 -4.45 11.81 3.83
N ILE A 10 -5.55 11.10 4.14
CA ILE A 10 -5.55 9.99 5.09
C ILE A 10 -4.60 8.87 4.64
N VAL A 11 -4.71 8.46 3.37
CA VAL A 11 -3.82 7.45 2.80
C VAL A 11 -2.36 7.90 2.92
N LYS A 12 -2.08 9.18 2.68
CA LYS A 12 -0.73 9.75 2.78
C LYS A 12 -0.19 9.73 4.21
N LEU A 13 -1.02 10.04 5.21
CA LEU A 13 -0.66 9.96 6.63
C LEU A 13 -0.44 8.51 7.09
N ILE A 14 -1.29 7.59 6.67
CA ILE A 14 -1.16 6.17 7.01
C ILE A 14 0.12 5.60 6.36
N VAL A 15 0.37 5.92 5.11
CA VAL A 15 1.59 5.51 4.36
C VAL A 15 2.86 6.02 5.06
N LYS A 16 2.83 7.22 5.63
CA LYS A 16 3.95 7.81 6.39
C LYS A 16 4.26 7.04 7.68
N LYS A 17 3.27 6.39 8.31
CA LYS A 17 3.43 5.63 9.57
C LYS A 17 3.71 4.13 9.36
N ILE A 18 3.36 3.55 8.20
CA ILE A 18 3.56 2.12 7.94
C ILE A 18 5.03 1.87 7.59
N LYS A 19 5.64 0.91 8.28
CA LYS A 19 6.99 0.43 7.99
C LYS A 19 6.98 -0.53 6.81
N ILE A 20 8.11 -0.63 6.13
CA ILE A 20 8.29 -1.58 5.03
C ILE A 20 8.09 -3.02 5.51
N SER A 21 8.56 -3.36 6.72
CA SER A 21 8.34 -4.67 7.37
C SER A 21 6.85 -5.04 7.51
N ASP A 22 5.96 -4.03 7.66
CA ASP A 22 4.54 -4.28 7.80
C ASP A 22 3.87 -4.68 6.48
N LEU A 23 4.50 -4.41 5.33
CA LEU A 23 3.95 -4.77 4.01
C LEU A 23 3.77 -6.28 3.83
N VAL A 24 4.75 -7.06 4.28
CA VAL A 24 4.67 -8.52 4.29
C VAL A 24 3.62 -8.98 5.29
N ARG A 25 3.66 -8.46 6.52
CA ARG A 25 2.72 -8.78 7.60
C ARG A 25 1.26 -8.49 7.22
N LEU A 26 1.01 -7.44 6.43
CA LEU A 26 -0.33 -7.08 5.95
C LEU A 26 -0.75 -7.84 4.68
N GLY A 27 0.08 -8.77 4.19
CA GLY A 27 -0.19 -9.53 2.96
C GLY A 27 -0.27 -8.65 1.70
N ILE A 28 0.40 -7.51 1.72
CA ILE A 28 0.41 -6.55 0.62
C ILE A 28 1.51 -6.89 -0.37
N VAL A 29 2.64 -7.32 0.16
CA VAL A 29 3.76 -7.90 -0.60
C VAL A 29 3.83 -9.37 -0.23
N GLU A 30 3.97 -10.24 -1.23
CA GLU A 30 4.11 -11.67 -1.00
C GLU A 30 5.36 -11.96 -0.18
N GLU A 31 5.20 -12.76 0.86
CA GLU A 31 6.33 -13.30 1.58
C GLU A 31 7.11 -14.22 0.64
N ARG A 32 8.37 -13.91 0.42
CA ARG A 32 9.27 -14.72 -0.40
C ARG A 32 10.25 -15.43 0.54
N PRO A 33 9.99 -16.70 0.91
CA PRO A 33 10.80 -17.42 1.88
C PRO A 33 12.29 -17.50 1.52
N LYS A 34 12.58 -17.43 0.22
CA LYS A 34 13.96 -17.42 -0.33
C LYS A 34 14.50 -16.01 -0.63
N GLY A 35 13.80 -14.96 -0.18
CA GLY A 35 14.11 -13.58 -0.54
C GLY A 35 13.78 -13.23 -2.00
N PRO A 36 14.19 -12.06 -2.49
CA PRO A 36 14.00 -11.65 -3.87
C PRO A 36 14.84 -12.49 -4.83
N ILE A 37 14.42 -12.53 -6.09
CA ILE A 37 15.27 -13.06 -7.16
C ILE A 37 16.51 -12.15 -7.23
N ARG A 38 17.68 -12.73 -7.10
CA ARG A 38 18.97 -12.06 -7.07
C ARG A 38 20.02 -12.88 -7.79
N PHE A 39 21.05 -12.22 -8.28
CA PHE A 39 22.12 -12.87 -9.00
C PHE A 39 23.49 -12.47 -8.43
N HIS A 40 24.47 -13.31 -8.68
CA HIS A 40 25.88 -13.05 -8.37
C HIS A 40 26.50 -12.17 -9.45
N PRO A 41 27.53 -11.37 -9.17
CA PRO A 41 28.19 -10.49 -10.14
C PRO A 41 28.79 -11.22 -11.35
N ASN A 42 29.09 -12.50 -11.22
CA ASN A 42 29.62 -13.34 -12.32
C ASN A 42 28.52 -14.10 -13.10
N ALA A 43 27.24 -13.86 -12.83
CA ALA A 43 26.16 -14.44 -13.63
C ALA A 43 26.17 -13.86 -15.04
N LEU A 44 25.95 -14.70 -16.06
CA LEU A 44 25.88 -14.28 -17.44
C LEU A 44 24.58 -13.51 -17.74
N ILE A 45 24.66 -12.55 -18.62
CA ILE A 45 23.50 -11.72 -18.98
C ILE A 45 22.42 -12.55 -19.63
N SER A 46 22.76 -13.58 -20.40
CA SER A 46 21.81 -14.52 -21.00
C SER A 46 20.98 -15.24 -19.94
N GLU A 47 21.58 -15.69 -18.84
CA GLU A 47 20.86 -16.33 -17.73
C GLU A 47 19.89 -15.36 -17.05
N ILE A 48 20.33 -14.13 -16.79
CA ILE A 48 19.50 -13.09 -16.18
C ILE A 48 18.34 -12.70 -17.11
N ALA A 49 18.60 -12.55 -18.41
CA ALA A 49 17.58 -12.23 -19.40
C ALA A 49 16.52 -13.33 -19.51
N LEU A 50 16.93 -14.60 -19.42
CA LEU A 50 16.01 -15.74 -19.39
C LEU A 50 15.09 -15.70 -18.16
N GLU A 51 15.64 -15.37 -16.98
CA GLU A 51 14.85 -15.25 -15.76
C GLU A 51 13.93 -14.01 -15.81
N PHE A 52 14.34 -12.89 -16.42
CA PHE A 52 13.48 -11.75 -16.71
C PHE A 52 12.25 -12.15 -17.53
N LYS A 53 12.46 -12.90 -18.60
CA LYS A 53 11.39 -13.44 -19.44
C LYS A 53 10.47 -14.39 -18.66
N LYS A 54 11.05 -15.37 -17.96
CA LYS A 54 10.32 -16.43 -17.24
C LYS A 54 9.45 -15.86 -16.11
N LYS A 55 9.96 -14.86 -15.38
CA LYS A 55 9.30 -14.28 -14.21
C LYS A 55 8.57 -12.98 -14.50
N ASN A 56 8.62 -12.49 -15.74
CA ASN A 56 8.05 -11.20 -16.15
C ASN A 56 8.51 -10.05 -15.22
N ILE A 57 9.82 -9.99 -14.95
CA ILE A 57 10.45 -8.94 -14.15
C ILE A 57 11.44 -8.16 -15.02
N GLY A 58 11.67 -6.89 -14.65
CA GLY A 58 12.52 -5.99 -15.44
C GLY A 58 13.80 -5.55 -14.76
N SER A 59 14.07 -6.03 -13.54
CA SER A 59 15.29 -5.71 -12.81
C SER A 59 15.50 -6.66 -11.63
N VAL A 60 16.77 -6.83 -11.25
CA VAL A 60 17.21 -7.67 -10.13
C VAL A 60 18.35 -7.01 -9.36
N PRO A 61 18.47 -7.23 -8.05
CA PRO A 61 19.66 -6.91 -7.29
C PRO A 61 20.79 -7.91 -7.62
N ILE A 62 22.01 -7.40 -7.69
CA ILE A 62 23.23 -8.17 -7.78
C ILE A 62 23.90 -8.14 -6.41
N VAL A 63 24.17 -9.31 -5.87
CA VAL A 63 24.66 -9.47 -4.50
C VAL A 63 25.93 -10.33 -4.45
N ASP A 64 26.71 -10.15 -3.39
CA ASP A 64 27.82 -11.06 -3.09
C ASP A 64 27.35 -12.37 -2.43
N ARG A 65 28.31 -13.21 -2.02
CA ARG A 65 28.03 -14.50 -1.35
C ARG A 65 27.39 -14.35 0.02
N GLU A 66 27.54 -13.21 0.65
CA GLU A 66 26.95 -12.87 1.95
C GLU A 66 25.63 -12.10 1.84
N ASP A 67 25.05 -11.99 0.64
CA ASP A 67 23.82 -11.23 0.34
C ASP A 67 23.95 -9.70 0.50
N ASN A 68 25.16 -9.13 0.48
CA ASN A 68 25.32 -7.68 0.43
C ASN A 68 25.02 -7.17 -0.99
N LEU A 69 24.38 -6.01 -1.09
CA LEU A 69 24.08 -5.39 -2.37
C LEU A 69 25.34 -4.85 -3.02
N LEU A 70 25.67 -5.34 -4.23
CA LEU A 70 26.76 -4.83 -5.08
C LEU A 70 26.25 -3.89 -6.16
N GLY A 71 25.04 -4.14 -6.68
CA GLY A 71 24.48 -3.35 -7.76
C GLY A 71 23.06 -3.78 -8.11
N VAL A 72 22.53 -3.15 -9.14
CA VAL A 72 21.21 -3.49 -9.73
C VAL A 72 21.37 -3.58 -11.24
N LEU A 73 20.82 -4.63 -11.82
CA LEU A 73 20.74 -4.83 -13.26
C LEU A 73 19.29 -4.75 -13.72
N SER A 74 19.04 -3.99 -14.80
CA SER A 74 17.71 -3.85 -15.40
C SER A 74 17.73 -4.19 -16.88
N VAL A 75 16.55 -4.49 -17.46
CA VAL A 75 16.38 -4.65 -18.92
C VAL A 75 16.92 -3.43 -19.67
N ARG A 76 16.78 -2.21 -19.13
CA ARG A 76 17.34 -1.00 -19.73
C ARG A 76 18.87 -1.05 -19.81
N ASP A 77 19.52 -1.51 -18.75
CA ASP A 77 20.99 -1.64 -18.73
C ASP A 77 21.43 -2.65 -19.81
N ILE A 78 20.74 -3.79 -19.93
CA ILE A 78 20.99 -4.79 -20.99
C ILE A 78 20.84 -4.17 -22.38
N VAL A 79 19.74 -3.45 -22.65
CA VAL A 79 19.52 -2.83 -23.95
C VAL A 79 20.59 -1.80 -24.28
N ILE A 80 20.98 -0.94 -23.33
CA ILE A 80 21.91 0.17 -23.59
C ILE A 80 23.36 -0.32 -23.64
N LYS A 81 23.79 -1.17 -22.68
CA LYS A 81 25.21 -1.50 -22.49
C LYS A 81 25.61 -2.85 -23.10
N LEU A 82 24.65 -3.60 -23.62
CA LEU A 82 24.94 -4.87 -24.28
C LEU A 82 24.40 -4.88 -25.71
N VAL A 83 23.08 -4.71 -25.93
CA VAL A 83 22.47 -4.82 -27.26
C VAL A 83 22.92 -3.68 -28.16
N ALA A 84 22.89 -2.42 -27.69
CA ALA A 84 23.30 -1.25 -28.47
C ALA A 84 24.80 -1.25 -28.78
N GLU A 85 25.62 -1.93 -27.96
CA GLU A 85 27.06 -2.07 -28.14
C GLU A 85 27.44 -3.35 -28.92
N GLY A 86 26.45 -4.17 -29.34
CA GLY A 86 26.69 -5.39 -30.11
C GLY A 86 27.45 -6.49 -29.33
N ARG A 87 27.34 -6.46 -27.98
CA ARG A 87 28.03 -7.43 -27.11
C ARG A 87 27.22 -8.71 -27.00
N ASP A 88 27.92 -9.84 -26.83
CA ASP A 88 27.29 -11.16 -26.68
C ASP A 88 26.87 -11.42 -25.23
N SER A 89 25.58 -11.74 -25.05
CA SER A 89 25.00 -12.02 -23.74
C SER A 89 25.58 -13.26 -23.04
N ASP A 90 26.13 -14.21 -23.82
CA ASP A 90 26.74 -15.44 -23.30
C ASP A 90 28.20 -15.24 -22.85
N LEU A 91 28.77 -14.06 -23.10
CA LEU A 91 30.14 -13.72 -22.74
C LEU A 91 30.24 -12.58 -21.70
N VAL A 92 29.16 -11.85 -21.47
CA VAL A 92 29.14 -10.68 -20.58
C VAL A 92 28.58 -11.06 -19.21
N GLU A 93 29.34 -10.74 -18.17
CA GLU A 93 28.92 -10.94 -16.77
C GLU A 93 28.16 -9.72 -16.21
N ALA A 94 27.28 -9.95 -15.24
CA ALA A 94 26.45 -8.92 -14.61
C ALA A 94 27.27 -7.72 -14.08
N LYS A 95 28.43 -7.97 -13.47
CA LYS A 95 29.32 -6.93 -12.92
C LYS A 95 29.78 -5.90 -13.94
N GLU A 96 29.82 -6.26 -15.23
CA GLU A 96 30.32 -5.37 -16.29
C GLU A 96 29.29 -4.29 -16.67
N ILE A 97 27.99 -4.60 -16.56
CA ILE A 97 26.94 -3.70 -17.00
C ILE A 97 25.96 -3.28 -15.92
N MET A 98 26.00 -3.87 -14.71
CA MET A 98 25.18 -3.46 -13.58
C MET A 98 25.44 -2.00 -13.19
N ARG A 99 24.46 -1.37 -12.57
CA ARG A 99 24.63 -0.07 -11.93
C ARG A 99 25.08 -0.28 -10.50
N THR A 100 26.15 0.41 -10.10
CA THR A 100 26.71 0.41 -8.75
C THR A 100 26.43 1.71 -8.00
N GLU A 101 26.11 2.78 -8.74
CA GLU A 101 25.84 4.10 -8.21
C GLU A 101 24.35 4.43 -8.27
N ASN A 102 23.94 5.41 -7.50
CA ASN A 102 22.56 5.91 -7.47
C ASN A 102 21.52 4.83 -7.16
N LEU A 103 21.87 3.86 -6.33
CA LEU A 103 20.98 2.79 -5.93
C LEU A 103 19.98 3.30 -4.87
N ALA A 104 18.69 3.10 -5.08
CA ALA A 104 17.70 3.33 -4.05
C ALA A 104 17.71 2.18 -3.05
N GLN A 105 17.87 2.51 -1.78
CA GLN A 105 17.96 1.56 -0.68
C GLN A 105 17.13 2.03 0.51
N ALA A 106 16.49 1.11 1.19
CA ALA A 106 15.83 1.37 2.46
C ALA A 106 16.01 0.17 3.39
N TYR A 107 15.95 0.41 4.69
CA TYR A 107 15.91 -0.66 5.67
C TYR A 107 14.46 -1.06 5.95
N GLU A 108 14.24 -2.30 6.39
CA GLU A 108 12.92 -2.85 6.73
C GLU A 108 12.12 -2.00 7.74
N HIS A 109 12.83 -1.25 8.61
CA HIS A 109 12.23 -0.41 9.63
C HIS A 109 11.87 1.00 9.14
N HIS A 110 12.31 1.40 7.96
CA HIS A 110 11.94 2.68 7.35
C HIS A 110 10.47 2.68 6.94
N SER A 111 9.88 3.89 6.83
CA SER A 111 8.52 4.07 6.35
C SER A 111 8.42 3.85 4.84
N ILE A 112 7.21 3.54 4.38
CA ILE A 112 6.90 3.47 2.95
C ILE A 112 7.18 4.81 2.26
N ASP A 113 6.86 5.91 2.93
CA ASP A 113 7.08 7.27 2.41
C ASP A 113 8.56 7.53 2.13
N TYR A 114 9.44 7.15 3.05
CA TYR A 114 10.89 7.20 2.85
C TYR A 114 11.33 6.41 1.61
N ALA A 115 10.80 5.17 1.43
CA ALA A 115 11.15 4.36 0.28
C ALA A 115 10.71 5.00 -1.06
N ILE A 116 9.51 5.58 -1.08
CA ILE A 116 9.01 6.30 -2.26
C ILE A 116 9.85 7.54 -2.56
N GLU A 117 10.27 8.27 -1.53
CA GLU A 117 11.14 9.44 -1.66
C GLU A 117 12.50 9.05 -2.25
N GLN A 118 13.13 7.98 -1.76
CA GLN A 118 14.37 7.45 -2.31
C GLN A 118 14.25 7.05 -3.79
N ILE A 119 13.15 6.41 -4.18
CA ILE A 119 12.88 6.07 -5.59
C ILE A 119 12.81 7.33 -6.45
N LYS A 120 12.13 8.38 -5.98
CA LYS A 120 11.96 9.65 -6.70
C LYS A 120 13.27 10.43 -6.79
N GLU A 121 13.98 10.58 -5.68
CA GLU A 121 15.24 11.31 -5.59
C GLU A 121 16.31 10.69 -6.49
N LYS A 122 16.40 9.36 -6.51
CA LYS A 122 17.35 8.63 -7.35
C LYS A 122 16.89 8.45 -8.81
N GLY A 123 15.65 8.81 -9.14
CA GLY A 123 15.10 8.67 -10.49
C GLY A 123 15.01 7.22 -10.98
N VAL A 124 14.86 6.27 -10.05
CA VAL A 124 14.80 4.83 -10.35
C VAL A 124 13.37 4.30 -10.20
N ARG A 125 13.14 3.03 -10.60
CA ARG A 125 11.82 2.39 -10.51
C ARG A 125 11.72 1.34 -9.42
N ASN A 126 12.85 0.96 -8.84
CA ASN A 126 12.96 -0.12 -7.88
C ASN A 126 13.81 0.33 -6.71
N ILE A 127 13.56 -0.28 -5.56
CA ILE A 127 14.31 -0.06 -4.32
C ILE A 127 14.69 -1.39 -3.71
N THR A 128 15.91 -1.49 -3.23
CA THR A 128 16.40 -2.64 -2.48
C THR A 128 16.12 -2.45 -1.00
N ILE A 129 15.49 -3.44 -0.39
CA ILE A 129 15.21 -3.44 1.04
C ILE A 129 16.26 -4.29 1.75
N LEU A 130 16.87 -3.67 2.76
CA LEU A 130 17.95 -4.26 3.53
C LEU A 130 17.47 -4.62 4.94
N SER A 131 18.02 -5.71 5.46
CA SER A 131 17.95 -6.04 6.89
C SER A 131 18.83 -5.10 7.72
N ARG A 132 18.76 -5.22 9.04
CA ARG A 132 19.68 -4.50 9.95
C ARG A 132 21.16 -4.81 9.67
N ASP A 133 21.46 -6.04 9.26
CA ASP A 133 22.81 -6.50 8.90
C ASP A 133 23.21 -6.17 7.44
N LYS A 134 22.48 -5.22 6.82
CA LYS A 134 22.69 -4.75 5.43
C LYS A 134 22.51 -5.81 4.34
N LYS A 135 21.90 -6.97 4.66
CA LYS A 135 21.59 -8.02 3.69
C LYS A 135 20.35 -7.69 2.87
N VAL A 136 20.36 -8.06 1.60
CA VAL A 136 19.21 -7.88 0.72
C VAL A 136 18.10 -8.86 1.10
N ILE A 137 17.01 -8.34 1.66
CA ILE A 137 15.84 -9.13 2.08
C ILE A 137 14.65 -9.00 1.15
N ASN A 138 14.54 -7.89 0.44
CA ASN A 138 13.48 -7.70 -0.55
C ASN A 138 13.91 -6.72 -1.65
N PHE A 139 13.18 -6.75 -2.78
CA PHE A 139 13.37 -5.85 -3.91
C PHE A 139 12.00 -5.44 -4.44
N LEU A 140 11.64 -4.18 -4.26
CA LEU A 140 10.31 -3.64 -4.51
C LEU A 140 10.34 -2.66 -5.67
N SER A 141 9.26 -2.66 -6.45
CA SER A 141 9.03 -1.68 -7.50
C SER A 141 8.10 -0.57 -7.03
N LEU A 142 8.11 0.56 -7.71
CA LEU A 142 7.14 1.64 -7.47
C LEU A 142 5.68 1.14 -7.59
N ARG A 143 5.42 0.15 -8.47
CA ARG A 143 4.10 -0.48 -8.61
C ARG A 143 3.64 -1.16 -7.32
N ASP A 144 4.55 -1.81 -6.58
CA ASP A 144 4.21 -2.51 -5.35
C ASP A 144 3.65 -1.52 -4.31
N PHE A 145 4.22 -0.32 -4.24
CA PHE A 145 3.72 0.76 -3.36
C PHE A 145 2.37 1.33 -3.82
N LEU A 146 2.09 1.38 -5.12
CA LEU A 146 0.77 1.80 -5.62
C LEU A 146 -0.33 0.81 -5.23
N VAL A 147 -0.05 -0.49 -5.27
CA VAL A 147 -0.97 -1.55 -4.82
C VAL A 147 -1.27 -1.41 -3.33
N VAL A 148 -0.28 -1.03 -2.52
CA VAL A 148 -0.48 -0.70 -1.10
C VAL A 148 -1.53 0.38 -0.92
N GLY A 149 -1.37 1.51 -1.60
CA GLY A 149 -2.30 2.63 -1.54
C GLY A 149 -3.73 2.23 -1.92
N GLN A 150 -3.88 1.42 -2.98
CA GLN A 150 -5.18 0.92 -3.43
C GLN A 150 -5.84 -0.03 -2.42
N LYS A 151 -5.09 -0.99 -1.85
CA LYS A 151 -5.60 -1.93 -0.83
C LYS A 151 -6.02 -1.19 0.44
N LEU A 152 -5.21 -0.24 0.91
CA LEU A 152 -5.55 0.59 2.07
C LEU A 152 -6.80 1.41 1.84
N ASN A 153 -6.93 2.08 0.69
CA ASN A 153 -8.11 2.87 0.34
C ASN A 153 -9.39 2.01 0.25
N LYS A 154 -9.30 0.81 -0.33
CA LYS A 154 -10.42 -0.14 -0.38
C LYS A 154 -10.86 -0.59 1.01
N ASN A 155 -9.92 -0.89 1.91
CA ASN A 155 -10.23 -1.31 3.28
C ASN A 155 -10.87 -0.17 4.09
N LEU A 156 -10.39 1.07 3.92
CA LEU A 156 -10.98 2.24 4.55
C LEU A 156 -12.41 2.50 4.06
N LYS A 157 -12.65 2.45 2.74
CA LYS A 157 -13.99 2.57 2.17
C LYS A 157 -14.94 1.50 2.70
N ASN A 158 -14.52 0.26 2.78
CA ASN A 158 -15.35 -0.83 3.30
C ASN A 158 -15.72 -0.62 4.77
N LYS A 159 -14.76 -0.17 5.61
CA LYS A 159 -15.04 0.16 7.02
C LYS A 159 -16.00 1.34 7.15
N GLN A 160 -15.84 2.40 6.35
CA GLN A 160 -16.78 3.52 6.34
C GLN A 160 -18.20 3.08 5.96
N ILE A 161 -18.36 2.25 4.92
CA ILE A 161 -19.67 1.71 4.51
C ILE A 161 -20.29 0.88 5.64
N GLN A 162 -19.52 0.07 6.35
CA GLN A 162 -20.04 -0.71 7.50
C GLN A 162 -20.52 0.21 8.63
N ILE A 163 -19.77 1.24 8.97
CA ILE A 163 -20.15 2.20 10.01
C ILE A 163 -21.46 2.92 9.62
N VAL A 164 -21.55 3.41 8.39
CA VAL A 164 -22.77 4.08 7.89
C VAL A 164 -23.97 3.13 7.89
N ARG A 165 -23.79 1.85 7.50
CA ARG A 165 -24.86 0.85 7.56
C ARG A 165 -25.36 0.62 8.99
N LEU A 166 -24.43 0.51 9.96
CA LEU A 166 -24.77 0.35 11.36
C LEU A 166 -25.53 1.57 11.91
N GLN A 167 -25.10 2.78 11.55
CA GLN A 167 -25.75 4.03 11.95
C GLN A 167 -27.16 4.18 11.39
N LEU A 168 -27.45 3.61 10.21
CA LEU A 168 -28.76 3.64 9.60
C LEU A 168 -29.69 2.52 10.09
N LEU A 169 -29.15 1.37 10.48
CA LEU A 169 -29.95 0.24 10.96
C LEU A 169 -30.74 0.55 12.24
N ILE A 170 -30.11 1.23 13.20
CA ILE A 170 -30.75 1.57 14.49
C ILE A 170 -32.03 2.43 14.31
N PRO A 171 -31.98 3.59 13.64
CA PRO A 171 -33.20 4.38 13.46
C PRO A 171 -34.25 3.69 12.58
N ILE A 172 -33.84 2.90 11.57
CA ILE A 172 -34.76 2.16 10.73
C ILE A 172 -35.53 1.11 11.56
N THR A 173 -34.85 0.36 12.43
CA THR A 173 -35.49 -0.62 13.30
C THR A 173 -36.44 0.04 14.31
N LEU A 174 -36.07 1.20 14.85
CA LEU A 174 -36.92 1.96 15.76
C LEU A 174 -38.16 2.50 15.05
N ILE A 175 -38.06 2.98 13.83
CA ILE A 175 -39.23 3.43 13.03
C ILE A 175 -40.12 2.22 12.70
N ALA A 176 -39.56 1.09 12.28
CA ALA A 176 -40.32 -0.11 11.97
C ALA A 176 -41.06 -0.66 13.20
N THR A 177 -40.43 -0.66 14.38
CA THR A 177 -41.08 -1.06 15.63
C THR A 177 -42.18 -0.09 16.04
N SER A 178 -42.02 1.22 15.85
CA SER A 178 -43.03 2.22 16.12
C SER A 178 -44.28 2.04 15.22
N ILE A 179 -44.08 1.77 13.92
CA ILE A 179 -45.15 1.50 12.97
C ILE A 179 -45.88 0.19 13.34
N PHE A 180 -45.12 -0.86 13.73
CA PHE A 180 -45.69 -2.13 14.15
C PHE A 180 -46.59 -1.97 15.37
N VAL A 181 -46.10 -1.28 16.42
CA VAL A 181 -46.86 -0.99 17.64
C VAL A 181 -48.13 -0.23 17.33
N TYR A 182 -48.08 0.74 16.44
CA TYR A 182 -49.26 1.53 16.00
C TYR A 182 -50.28 0.68 15.25
N LEU A 183 -49.84 -0.15 14.29
CA LEU A 183 -50.73 -0.98 13.44
C LEU A 183 -51.44 -2.07 14.23
N PHE A 184 -50.80 -2.62 15.28
CA PHE A 184 -51.38 -3.68 16.09
C PHE A 184 -52.09 -3.18 17.38
N ASP A 185 -52.19 -1.85 17.54
CA ASP A 185 -52.85 -1.19 18.68
C ASP A 185 -52.39 -1.72 20.05
N LEU A 186 -51.09 -2.11 20.11
CA LEU A 186 -50.49 -2.74 21.30
C LEU A 186 -50.33 -1.76 22.46
N PHE A 187 -50.28 -0.46 22.18
CA PHE A 187 -50.19 0.62 23.14
C PHE A 187 -50.90 1.87 22.64
N ASP A 188 -51.32 2.75 23.56
CA ASP A 188 -51.84 4.08 23.22
C ASP A 188 -50.97 4.82 22.22
N ALA A 189 -51.55 5.54 21.29
CA ALA A 189 -50.83 6.29 20.24
C ALA A 189 -49.69 7.20 20.76
N LYS A 190 -49.86 7.73 21.99
CA LYS A 190 -48.84 8.55 22.66
C LYS A 190 -47.45 7.87 22.79
N TYR A 191 -47.44 6.54 23.00
CA TYR A 191 -46.18 5.79 23.12
C TYR A 191 -45.47 5.62 21.76
N SER A 192 -46.23 5.48 20.68
CA SER A 192 -45.71 5.45 19.32
C SER A 192 -45.01 6.76 18.97
N TYR A 193 -45.54 7.91 19.38
CA TYR A 193 -44.91 9.21 19.16
C TYR A 193 -43.63 9.37 19.97
N ILE A 194 -43.55 8.83 21.19
CA ILE A 194 -42.34 8.84 22.01
C ILE A 194 -41.20 8.03 21.33
N ILE A 195 -41.51 6.81 20.85
CA ILE A 195 -40.56 5.95 20.16
C ILE A 195 -40.07 6.63 18.86
N LEU A 196 -40.95 7.22 18.10
CA LEU A 196 -40.60 7.95 16.87
C LEU A 196 -39.71 9.16 17.17
N SER A 197 -40.02 9.93 18.20
CA SER A 197 -39.18 11.08 18.64
C SER A 197 -37.79 10.64 19.04
N PHE A 198 -37.68 9.51 19.77
CA PHE A 198 -36.38 8.95 20.15
C PHE A 198 -35.59 8.46 18.93
N ALA A 199 -36.26 7.85 17.94
CA ALA A 199 -35.62 7.44 16.69
C ALA A 199 -35.07 8.64 15.91
N LEU A 200 -35.81 9.73 15.80
CA LEU A 200 -35.38 10.96 15.15
C LEU A 200 -34.20 11.62 15.91
N LEU A 201 -34.23 11.61 17.24
CA LEU A 201 -33.15 12.13 18.07
C LEU A 201 -31.88 11.34 17.86
N THR A 202 -31.93 9.99 17.88
CA THR A 202 -30.75 9.13 17.63
C THR A 202 -30.20 9.31 16.24
N MET A 203 -31.05 9.52 15.24
CA MET A 203 -30.63 9.82 13.87
C MET A 203 -29.93 11.19 13.78
N GLY A 204 -30.46 12.20 14.48
CA GLY A 204 -29.82 13.52 14.58
C GLY A 204 -28.45 13.47 15.25
N ILE A 205 -28.33 12.76 16.39
CA ILE A 205 -27.05 12.58 17.09
C ILE A 205 -26.04 11.83 16.18
N ALA A 206 -26.46 10.77 15.50
CA ALA A 206 -25.60 10.03 14.58
C ALA A 206 -25.09 10.93 13.44
N ALA A 207 -25.94 11.81 12.90
CA ALA A 207 -25.56 12.76 11.85
C ALA A 207 -24.54 13.79 12.37
N VAL A 208 -24.74 14.34 13.58
CA VAL A 208 -23.84 15.31 14.22
C VAL A 208 -22.49 14.66 14.54
N LEU A 209 -22.48 13.45 15.08
CA LEU A 209 -21.24 12.72 15.39
C LEU A 209 -20.43 12.41 14.11
N THR A 210 -21.13 12.12 13.02
CA THR A 210 -20.46 11.89 11.71
C THR A 210 -19.87 13.20 11.19
N ALA A 211 -20.61 14.30 11.26
CA ALA A 211 -20.13 15.62 10.84
C ALA A 211 -18.98 16.13 11.71
N LYS A 212 -19.05 15.94 13.05
CA LYS A 212 -17.97 16.32 13.96
C LYS A 212 -16.68 15.53 13.69
N LYS A 213 -16.79 14.25 13.44
CA LYS A 213 -15.63 13.41 13.11
C LYS A 213 -14.96 13.84 11.81
N ASP A 214 -15.72 14.33 10.84
CA ASP A 214 -15.18 14.90 9.60
C ASP A 214 -14.44 16.25 9.87
N LEU A 215 -14.93 17.06 10.83
CA LEU A 215 -14.31 18.34 11.23
C LEU A 215 -13.04 18.15 12.08
N ASP A 216 -13.06 17.27 13.08
CA ASP A 216 -11.88 16.96 13.91
C ASP A 216 -10.74 16.37 13.07
N TYR A 217 -11.08 15.64 12.04
CA TYR A 217 -10.13 15.08 11.08
C TYR A 217 -9.46 16.16 10.21
N ASP A 218 -10.17 17.23 9.89
CA ASP A 218 -9.63 18.35 9.10
C ASP A 218 -8.72 19.26 9.96
N SER A 219 -8.93 19.34 11.27
CA SER A 219 -8.10 20.13 12.19
C SER A 219 -6.75 19.45 12.50
N GLU A 220 -6.70 18.13 12.64
CA GLU A 220 -5.44 17.37 12.83
C GLU A 220 -4.52 17.35 11.60
N LEU A 221 -5.02 17.81 10.45
CA LEU A 221 -4.29 17.85 9.18
C LEU A 221 -3.75 19.23 8.84
N SER A 222 -4.10 20.27 9.64
CA SER A 222 -3.65 21.66 9.44
C SER A 222 -2.41 22.02 10.26
N ASP A 223 -2.01 21.18 11.22
CA ASP A 223 -0.78 21.26 12.02
C ASP A 223 0.29 20.26 11.49
#